data_bd7e8bcb4ac7b4ae9eb7fdd0142c28bb
#
_entry.id   bd7e8bcb4ac7b4ae9eb7fdd0142c28bb
#
_cell.length_a   1.000
_cell.length_b   1.000
_cell.length_c   1.000
_cell.angle_alpha   90.00
_cell.angle_beta   90.00
_cell.angle_gamma   90.00
#
_symmetry.space_group_name_H-M   'P 1'
#
loop_
_entity.id
_entity.type
_entity.pdbx_description
1 polymer ?
#
loop_
_entity_poly.entity_id
_entity_poly.type
_entity_poly.pdbx_seq_one_letter_code
_entity_poly.pdbx_strand_id
1 'polypeptide(L)'
;MKLAINASRAKSGGAKNHLISVLSNIDPISYGFDEVHLWIYSDLKESIPKRSWLHIHSSSFSNQGIFFQLSWELFILYFILKKRKFNVLLNVDAGSICRFNPSITMSRDMLAFEPGEISRLGFSLAGLRQIFLKRIQCSSLKSSFVSVFLTKYASNVIQNCCGTMPNYKIIPHGVSNNF
;
A
#
# COMPACT_ATOMS: atom_id res chain seq x y z
N MET A 1 7.07 15.89 12.05
CA MET A 1 6.82 15.54 10.61
C MET A 1 5.44 14.92 10.45
N LYS A 2 4.86 14.94 9.21
CA LYS A 2 3.54 14.36 8.92
C LYS A 2 3.68 13.12 8.04
N LEU A 3 3.17 11.98 8.52
CA LEU A 3 3.12 10.72 7.79
C LEU A 3 1.72 10.52 7.19
N ALA A 4 1.68 10.21 5.89
CA ALA A 4 0.47 9.74 5.21
C ALA A 4 0.53 8.23 5.03
N ILE A 5 -0.54 7.53 5.34
CA ILE A 5 -0.68 6.08 5.11
C ILE A 5 -1.86 5.85 4.17
N ASN A 6 -1.59 5.38 2.96
CA ASN A 6 -2.62 4.96 2.02
C ASN A 6 -2.90 3.47 2.18
N ALA A 7 -3.96 3.15 2.91
CA ALA A 7 -4.48 1.81 3.13
C ALA A 7 -5.88 1.63 2.53
N SER A 8 -6.26 2.47 1.56
CA SER A 8 -7.58 2.45 0.91
C SER A 8 -7.91 1.13 0.21
N ARG A 9 -6.91 0.28 -0.04
CA ARG A 9 -7.07 -1.05 -0.65
C ARG A 9 -7.03 -2.21 0.34
N ALA A 10 -6.72 -1.96 1.61
CA ALA A 10 -6.63 -2.98 2.66
C ALA A 10 -8.03 -3.33 3.21
N LYS A 11 -8.87 -3.98 2.40
CA LYS A 11 -10.29 -4.22 2.73
C LYS A 11 -10.51 -5.37 3.72
N SER A 12 -9.69 -6.42 3.68
CA SER A 12 -9.94 -7.65 4.47
C SER A 12 -8.67 -8.48 4.68
N GLY A 13 -8.79 -9.54 5.47
CA GLY A 13 -7.75 -10.56 5.64
C GLY A 13 -6.46 -10.03 6.26
N GLY A 14 -5.34 -10.61 5.88
CA GLY A 14 -4.01 -10.27 6.41
C GLY A 14 -3.64 -8.79 6.28
N ALA A 15 -4.17 -8.08 5.27
CA ALA A 15 -3.94 -6.65 5.09
C ALA A 15 -4.51 -5.81 6.24
N LYS A 16 -5.75 -6.11 6.63
CA LYS A 16 -6.44 -5.46 7.74
C LYS A 16 -5.71 -5.74 9.06
N ASN A 17 -5.46 -7.04 9.34
CA ASN A 17 -4.86 -7.45 10.61
C ASN A 17 -3.46 -6.87 10.78
N HIS A 18 -2.64 -6.87 9.72
CA HIS A 18 -1.32 -6.25 9.77
C HIS A 18 -1.39 -4.74 10.05
N LEU A 19 -2.27 -4.02 9.36
CA LEU A 19 -2.46 -2.59 9.57
C LEU A 19 -2.86 -2.28 11.03
N ILE A 20 -3.83 -3.02 11.57
CA ILE A 20 -4.28 -2.86 12.96
C ILE A 20 -3.13 -3.17 13.92
N SER A 21 -2.40 -4.27 13.71
CA SER A 21 -1.28 -4.66 14.57
C SER A 21 -0.17 -3.60 14.57
N VAL A 22 0.21 -3.07 13.40
CA VAL A 22 1.20 -2.00 13.31
C VAL A 22 0.73 -0.75 14.05
N LEU A 23 -0.50 -0.29 13.81
CA LEU A 23 -1.03 0.92 14.45
C LEU A 23 -1.25 0.78 15.95
N SER A 24 -1.42 -0.44 16.44
CA SER A 24 -1.56 -0.71 17.88
C SER A 24 -0.22 -0.66 18.63
N ASN A 25 0.88 -1.02 17.96
CA ASN A 25 2.18 -1.22 18.59
C ASN A 25 3.23 -0.17 18.22
N ILE A 26 2.97 0.72 17.24
CA ILE A 26 3.91 1.77 16.86
C ILE A 26 3.74 3.02 17.73
N ASP A 27 4.86 3.65 18.05
CA ASP A 27 4.91 5.01 18.56
C ASP A 27 5.58 5.92 17.51
N PRO A 28 4.81 6.56 16.62
CA PRO A 28 5.38 7.39 15.56
C PRO A 28 6.05 8.67 16.08
N ILE A 29 5.69 9.12 17.29
CA ILE A 29 6.25 10.33 17.89
C ILE A 29 7.74 10.13 18.18
N SER A 30 8.13 8.95 18.67
CA SER A 30 9.53 8.61 18.93
C SER A 30 10.41 8.62 17.67
N TYR A 31 9.79 8.50 16.48
CA TYR A 31 10.44 8.60 15.17
C TYR A 31 10.28 9.98 14.51
N GLY A 32 9.80 10.98 15.25
CA GLY A 32 9.65 12.36 14.77
C GLY A 32 8.42 12.63 13.91
N PHE A 33 7.42 11.74 13.95
CA PHE A 33 6.13 11.99 13.30
C PHE A 33 5.11 12.48 14.32
N ASP A 34 4.74 13.75 14.22
CA ASP A 34 3.78 14.38 15.14
C ASP A 34 2.33 14.03 14.77
N GLU A 35 2.08 13.82 13.49
CA GLU A 35 0.76 13.50 12.95
C GLU A 35 0.87 12.34 11.95
N VAL A 36 -0.03 11.36 12.07
CA VAL A 36 -0.21 10.27 11.11
C VAL A 36 -1.63 10.33 10.55
N HIS A 37 -1.73 10.47 9.24
CA HIS A 37 -3.00 10.49 8.54
C HIS A 37 -3.20 9.19 7.77
N LEU A 38 -4.26 8.48 8.10
CA LEU A 38 -4.57 7.16 7.57
C LEU A 38 -5.81 7.23 6.66
N TRP A 39 -5.65 6.89 5.39
CA TRP A 39 -6.77 6.71 4.45
C TRP A 39 -7.12 5.23 4.36
N ILE A 40 -8.36 4.90 4.74
CA ILE A 40 -8.87 3.53 4.78
C ILE A 40 -10.22 3.40 4.11
N TYR A 41 -10.61 2.15 3.89
CA TYR A 41 -11.97 1.78 3.54
C TYR A 41 -12.91 2.07 4.74
N SER A 42 -14.12 2.58 4.48
CA SER A 42 -15.05 3.04 5.54
C SER A 42 -15.32 1.99 6.63
N ASP A 43 -15.51 0.74 6.21
CA ASP A 43 -15.90 -0.36 7.09
C ASP A 43 -14.80 -0.77 8.10
N LEU A 44 -13.57 -0.30 7.87
CA LEU A 44 -12.46 -0.57 8.79
C LEU A 44 -12.34 0.46 9.90
N LYS A 45 -13.04 1.57 9.83
CA LYS A 45 -12.87 2.71 10.74
C LYS A 45 -13.04 2.32 12.21
N GLU A 46 -14.01 1.47 12.50
CA GLU A 46 -14.28 1.01 13.88
C GLU A 46 -13.24 0.02 14.41
N SER A 47 -12.52 -0.66 13.52
CA SER A 47 -11.48 -1.63 13.87
C SER A 47 -10.11 -1.00 14.14
N ILE A 48 -9.92 0.29 13.80
CA ILE A 48 -8.65 0.98 13.98
C ILE A 48 -8.53 1.53 15.40
N PRO A 49 -7.37 1.34 16.07
CA PRO A 49 -7.17 1.86 17.42
C PRO A 49 -7.23 3.40 17.44
N LYS A 50 -7.94 3.96 18.41
CA LYS A 50 -7.98 5.42 18.62
C LYS A 50 -6.68 5.87 19.29
N ARG A 51 -5.96 6.77 18.66
CA ARG A 51 -4.72 7.36 19.15
C ARG A 51 -4.74 8.87 18.92
N SER A 52 -4.16 9.66 19.81
CA SER A 52 -4.14 11.13 19.70
C SER A 52 -3.40 11.64 18.46
N TRP A 53 -2.36 10.93 18.04
CA TRP A 53 -1.56 11.25 16.86
C TRP A 53 -2.16 10.73 15.53
N LEU A 54 -3.25 9.90 15.57
CA LEU A 54 -3.80 9.23 14.38
C LEU A 54 -5.08 9.88 13.89
N HIS A 55 -5.05 10.43 12.69
CA HIS A 55 -6.18 11.01 11.98
C HIS A 55 -6.70 10.07 10.91
N ILE A 56 -7.90 9.53 11.10
CA ILE A 56 -8.50 8.55 10.19
C ILE A 56 -9.40 9.24 9.17
N HIS A 57 -9.13 8.97 7.89
CA HIS A 57 -9.90 9.45 6.76
C HIS A 57 -10.52 8.27 6.01
N SER A 58 -11.81 8.36 5.71
CA SER A 58 -12.49 7.45 4.81
C SER A 58 -13.03 8.23 3.63
N SER A 59 -12.81 7.73 2.41
CA SER A 59 -13.34 8.36 1.20
C SER A 59 -14.45 7.50 0.63
N SER A 60 -15.63 8.10 0.44
CA SER A 60 -16.73 7.44 -0.26
C SER A 60 -16.35 7.02 -1.68
N PHE A 61 -15.43 7.74 -2.33
CA PHE A 61 -14.94 7.39 -3.66
C PHE A 61 -14.13 6.08 -3.69
N SER A 62 -13.42 5.74 -2.61
CA SER A 62 -12.69 4.47 -2.52
C SER A 62 -13.61 3.25 -2.47
N ASN A 63 -14.89 3.45 -2.19
CA ASN A 63 -15.89 2.40 -2.07
C ASN A 63 -16.66 2.13 -3.37
N GLN A 64 -16.58 3.05 -4.35
CA GLN A 64 -17.40 3.02 -5.58
C GLN A 64 -16.80 2.20 -6.75
N GLY A 65 -15.70 1.47 -6.51
CA GLY A 65 -15.05 0.65 -7.54
C GLY A 65 -13.65 1.10 -7.92
N ILE A 66 -12.96 0.26 -8.70
CA ILE A 66 -11.52 0.41 -8.96
C ILE A 66 -11.18 1.71 -9.70
N PHE A 67 -12.00 2.13 -10.66
CA PHE A 67 -11.75 3.35 -11.44
C PHE A 67 -11.85 4.61 -10.59
N PHE A 68 -12.87 4.70 -9.75
CA PHE A 68 -13.05 5.82 -8.83
C PHE A 68 -11.93 5.87 -7.79
N GLN A 69 -11.52 4.71 -7.26
CA GLN A 69 -10.40 4.60 -6.34
C GLN A 69 -9.09 5.06 -6.97
N LEU A 70 -8.78 4.60 -8.19
CA LEU A 70 -7.57 5.01 -8.91
C LEU A 70 -7.59 6.52 -9.21
N SER A 71 -8.71 7.05 -9.69
CA SER A 71 -8.84 8.50 -9.94
C SER A 71 -8.66 9.31 -8.66
N TRP A 72 -9.22 8.85 -7.56
CA TRP A 72 -9.06 9.48 -6.26
C TRP A 72 -7.60 9.48 -5.79
N GLU A 73 -6.90 8.35 -5.90
CA GLU A 73 -5.47 8.26 -5.55
C GLU A 73 -4.59 9.19 -6.39
N LEU A 74 -4.85 9.23 -7.72
CA LEU A 74 -4.03 9.98 -8.67
C LEU A 74 -4.19 11.50 -8.50
N PHE A 75 -5.43 11.96 -8.34
CA PHE A 75 -5.73 13.38 -8.30
C PHE A 75 -5.98 13.88 -6.88
N ILE A 76 -6.98 13.34 -6.19
CA ILE A 76 -7.44 13.91 -4.91
C ILE A 76 -6.40 13.68 -3.81
N LEU A 77 -5.98 12.43 -3.61
CA LEU A 77 -4.98 12.11 -2.58
C LEU A 77 -3.68 12.87 -2.82
N TYR A 78 -3.17 12.85 -4.05
CA TYR A 78 -1.95 13.58 -4.41
C TYR A 78 -2.02 15.07 -4.05
N PHE A 79 -3.10 15.76 -4.44
CA PHE A 79 -3.27 17.18 -4.12
C PHE A 79 -3.45 17.45 -2.62
N ILE A 80 -4.17 16.58 -1.89
CA ILE A 80 -4.29 16.68 -0.44
C ILE A 80 -2.90 16.61 0.22
N LEU A 81 -2.08 15.63 -0.18
CA LEU A 81 -0.73 15.42 0.38
C LEU A 81 0.17 16.63 0.11
N LYS A 82 0.14 17.16 -1.10
CA LYS A 82 0.91 18.39 -1.47
C LYS A 82 0.42 19.60 -0.70
N LYS A 83 -0.88 19.89 -0.71
CA LYS A 83 -1.48 21.07 -0.07
C LYS A 83 -1.24 21.10 1.44
N ARG A 84 -1.35 19.94 2.11
CA ARG A 84 -1.16 19.80 3.55
C ARG A 84 0.30 19.56 3.97
N LYS A 85 1.24 19.60 3.01
CA LYS A 85 2.70 19.48 3.22
C LYS A 85 3.09 18.23 3.99
N PHE A 86 2.60 17.06 3.55
CA PHE A 86 3.07 15.77 4.09
C PHE A 86 4.53 15.56 3.77
N ASN A 87 5.26 14.90 4.68
CA ASN A 87 6.68 14.63 4.52
C ASN A 87 6.94 13.32 3.80
N VAL A 88 6.09 12.30 4.03
CA VAL A 88 6.24 10.98 3.43
C VAL A 88 4.88 10.29 3.27
N LEU A 89 4.75 9.49 2.20
CA LEU A 89 3.59 8.62 1.94
C LEU A 89 4.00 7.16 2.09
N LEU A 90 3.30 6.40 2.93
CA LEU A 90 3.37 4.94 2.98
C LEU A 90 2.18 4.34 2.22
N ASN A 91 2.45 3.68 1.11
CA ASN A 91 1.47 2.83 0.42
C ASN A 91 1.57 1.42 1.00
N VAL A 92 0.54 0.95 1.69
CA VAL A 92 0.52 -0.41 2.25
C VAL A 92 0.25 -1.50 1.20
N ASP A 93 0.06 -1.09 -0.05
CA ASP A 93 -0.17 -1.97 -1.20
C ASP A 93 0.49 -1.40 -2.46
N ALA A 94 1.15 -2.25 -3.24
CA ALA A 94 1.83 -1.85 -4.47
C ALA A 94 0.86 -1.48 -5.62
N GLY A 95 -0.43 -1.74 -5.46
CA GLY A 95 -1.46 -1.32 -6.42
C GLY A 95 -1.78 0.17 -6.40
N SER A 96 -1.19 0.97 -5.51
CA SER A 96 -1.39 2.42 -5.48
C SER A 96 -0.78 3.11 -6.71
N ILE A 97 -1.51 4.10 -7.23
CA ILE A 97 -1.03 4.94 -8.34
C ILE A 97 -0.75 6.39 -7.91
N CYS A 98 -0.85 6.68 -6.61
CA CYS A 98 -0.48 8.00 -6.08
C CYS A 98 1.02 8.25 -6.27
N ARG A 99 1.40 9.30 -7.00
CA ARG A 99 2.79 9.64 -7.36
C ARG A 99 3.42 10.66 -6.42
N PHE A 100 2.96 10.70 -5.17
CA PHE A 100 3.59 11.56 -4.16
C PHE A 100 4.99 11.01 -3.80
N ASN A 101 5.96 11.90 -3.68
CA ASN A 101 7.33 11.60 -3.24
C ASN A 101 7.76 12.58 -2.13
N PRO A 102 8.53 12.08 -1.15
CA PRO A 102 9.01 10.71 -1.00
C PRO A 102 7.90 9.73 -0.59
N SER A 103 7.93 8.52 -1.16
CA SER A 103 6.98 7.45 -0.84
C SER A 103 7.69 6.14 -0.54
N ILE A 104 7.07 5.35 0.34
CA ILE A 104 7.44 3.97 0.64
C ILE A 104 6.29 3.10 0.14
N THR A 105 6.56 2.11 -0.70
CA THR A 105 5.53 1.21 -1.22
C THR A 105 5.82 -0.22 -0.84
N MET A 106 4.85 -0.88 -0.20
CA MET A 106 4.96 -2.26 0.24
C MET A 106 4.31 -3.19 -0.78
N SER A 107 5.06 -4.20 -1.21
CA SER A 107 4.55 -5.30 -2.02
C SER A 107 4.08 -6.43 -1.10
N ARG A 108 2.78 -6.71 -1.12
CA ARG A 108 2.14 -7.72 -0.27
C ARG A 108 1.50 -8.86 -1.06
N ASP A 109 1.16 -8.61 -2.31
CA ASP A 109 0.56 -9.57 -3.21
C ASP A 109 1.52 -9.86 -4.36
N MET A 110 1.79 -11.15 -4.56
CA MET A 110 2.68 -11.65 -5.59
C MET A 110 1.94 -12.36 -6.74
N LEU A 111 0.63 -12.58 -6.62
CA LEU A 111 -0.10 -13.45 -7.54
C LEU A 111 0.12 -13.07 -9.01
N ALA A 112 0.16 -11.77 -9.32
CA ALA A 112 0.41 -11.29 -10.67
C ALA A 112 1.84 -11.54 -11.18
N PHE A 113 2.77 -11.90 -10.29
CA PHE A 113 4.19 -12.12 -10.62
C PHE A 113 4.57 -13.60 -10.63
N GLU A 114 3.74 -14.46 -10.05
CA GLU A 114 4.02 -15.90 -10.02
C GLU A 114 4.07 -16.48 -11.44
N PRO A 115 5.11 -17.26 -11.74
CA PRO A 115 5.23 -17.89 -13.04
C PRO A 115 4.03 -18.80 -13.36
N GLY A 116 3.45 -18.61 -14.53
CA GLY A 116 2.32 -19.44 -14.99
C GLY A 116 0.94 -18.97 -14.54
N GLU A 117 0.79 -18.13 -13.50
CA GLU A 117 -0.53 -17.71 -13.00
C GLU A 117 -1.33 -16.92 -14.03
N ILE A 118 -0.71 -15.98 -14.73
CA ILE A 118 -1.40 -15.24 -15.80
C ILE A 118 -1.76 -16.17 -16.95
N SER A 119 -0.87 -17.09 -17.33
CA SER A 119 -1.13 -18.08 -18.39
C SER A 119 -2.27 -19.04 -18.02
N ARG A 120 -2.37 -19.43 -16.75
CA ARG A 120 -3.46 -20.26 -16.23
C ARG A 120 -4.84 -19.60 -16.39
N LEU A 121 -4.90 -18.28 -16.29
CA LEU A 121 -6.13 -17.51 -16.47
C LEU A 121 -6.51 -17.30 -17.96
N GLY A 122 -5.58 -17.54 -18.89
CA GLY A 122 -5.78 -17.42 -20.33
C GLY A 122 -6.29 -16.04 -20.76
N PHE A 123 -6.99 -15.98 -21.89
CA PHE A 123 -7.63 -14.79 -22.42
C PHE A 123 -8.97 -14.49 -21.73
N SER A 124 -8.96 -14.41 -20.40
CA SER A 124 -10.12 -14.06 -19.59
C SER A 124 -10.04 -12.64 -19.07
N LEU A 125 -11.18 -12.08 -18.62
CA LEU A 125 -11.21 -10.78 -17.91
C LEU A 125 -10.33 -10.82 -16.66
N ALA A 126 -10.23 -11.98 -16.00
CA ALA A 126 -9.34 -12.15 -14.84
C ALA A 126 -7.87 -12.07 -15.26
N GLY A 127 -7.47 -12.70 -16.37
CA GLY A 127 -6.12 -12.61 -16.93
C GLY A 127 -5.74 -11.17 -17.30
N LEU A 128 -6.63 -10.46 -18.01
CA LEU A 128 -6.42 -9.06 -18.37
C LEU A 128 -6.27 -8.16 -17.12
N ARG A 129 -7.10 -8.40 -16.10
CA ARG A 129 -7.00 -7.69 -14.82
C ARG A 129 -5.64 -7.94 -14.15
N GLN A 130 -5.13 -9.18 -14.15
CA GLN A 130 -3.82 -9.48 -13.55
C GLN A 130 -2.68 -8.81 -14.31
N ILE A 131 -2.72 -8.78 -15.64
CA ILE A 131 -1.73 -8.05 -16.46
C ILE A 131 -1.73 -6.56 -16.11
N PHE A 132 -2.91 -5.96 -15.99
CA PHE A 132 -3.05 -4.55 -15.63
C PHE A 132 -2.53 -4.28 -14.21
N LEU A 133 -2.89 -5.12 -13.23
CA LEU A 133 -2.39 -5.01 -11.86
C LEU A 133 -0.88 -5.16 -11.80
N LYS A 134 -0.29 -6.11 -12.51
CA LYS A 134 1.17 -6.28 -12.62
C LYS A 134 1.86 -5.00 -13.09
N ARG A 135 1.32 -4.37 -14.14
CA ARG A 135 1.88 -3.09 -14.67
C ARG A 135 1.79 -1.96 -13.65
N ILE A 136 0.66 -1.83 -12.96
CA ILE A 136 0.47 -0.82 -11.90
C ILE A 136 1.47 -1.06 -10.77
N GLN A 137 1.58 -2.30 -10.28
CA GLN A 137 2.47 -2.65 -9.18
C GLN A 137 3.94 -2.40 -9.54
N CYS A 138 4.38 -2.83 -10.73
CA CYS A 138 5.72 -2.53 -11.23
C CYS A 138 5.99 -1.01 -11.25
N SER A 139 5.05 -0.26 -11.81
CA SER A 139 5.17 1.19 -11.91
C SER A 139 5.19 1.88 -10.54
N SER A 140 4.36 1.44 -9.60
CA SER A 140 4.32 1.96 -8.24
C SER A 140 5.61 1.69 -7.47
N LEU A 141 6.09 0.45 -7.51
CA LEU A 141 7.34 0.07 -6.85
C LEU A 141 8.54 0.84 -7.42
N LYS A 142 8.66 0.93 -8.76
CA LYS A 142 9.75 1.66 -9.39
C LYS A 142 9.77 3.16 -9.09
N SER A 143 8.61 3.77 -8.94
CA SER A 143 8.49 5.21 -8.66
C SER A 143 8.63 5.57 -7.19
N SER A 144 8.64 4.59 -6.30
CA SER A 144 8.77 4.80 -4.87
C SER A 144 10.21 5.15 -4.49
N PHE A 145 10.35 5.97 -3.46
CA PHE A 145 11.65 6.26 -2.87
C PHE A 145 12.25 5.01 -2.23
N VAL A 146 11.42 4.19 -1.57
CA VAL A 146 11.80 2.86 -1.06
C VAL A 146 10.71 1.85 -1.39
N SER A 147 11.10 0.69 -1.92
CA SER A 147 10.21 -0.48 -2.10
C SER A 147 10.42 -1.48 -0.96
N VAL A 148 9.35 -1.96 -0.36
CA VAL A 148 9.39 -2.93 0.73
C VAL A 148 8.82 -4.26 0.26
N PHE A 149 9.61 -5.33 0.42
CA PHE A 149 9.21 -6.71 0.15
C PHE A 149 9.14 -7.51 1.44
N LEU A 150 8.25 -8.48 1.51
CA LEU A 150 8.07 -9.32 2.71
C LEU A 150 9.06 -10.48 2.79
N THR A 151 9.58 -10.92 1.64
CA THR A 151 10.53 -12.03 1.54
C THR A 151 11.58 -11.79 0.47
N LYS A 152 12.72 -12.47 0.57
CA LYS A 152 13.75 -12.49 -0.50
C LYS A 152 13.18 -13.05 -1.81
N TYR A 153 12.35 -14.08 -1.72
CA TYR A 153 11.69 -14.68 -2.87
C TYR A 153 10.83 -13.64 -3.61
N ALA A 154 9.94 -12.94 -2.90
CA ALA A 154 9.11 -11.89 -3.48
C ALA A 154 9.95 -10.80 -4.15
N SER A 155 11.00 -10.35 -3.48
CA SER A 155 11.93 -9.36 -4.04
C SER A 155 12.53 -9.82 -5.37
N ASN A 156 13.05 -11.07 -5.42
CA ASN A 156 13.69 -11.61 -6.62
C ASN A 156 12.69 -11.76 -7.77
N VAL A 157 11.54 -12.39 -7.53
CA VAL A 157 10.53 -12.62 -8.57
C VAL A 157 10.00 -11.29 -9.13
N ILE A 158 9.70 -10.33 -8.26
CA ILE A 158 9.17 -9.04 -8.71
C ILE A 158 10.23 -8.24 -9.46
N GLN A 159 11.47 -8.19 -8.98
CA GLN A 159 12.54 -7.46 -9.66
C GLN A 159 12.93 -8.10 -11.01
N ASN A 160 12.88 -9.43 -11.13
CA ASN A 160 13.06 -10.10 -12.41
C ASN A 160 11.98 -9.72 -13.44
N CYS A 161 10.75 -9.48 -12.99
CA CYS A 161 9.66 -9.08 -13.87
C CYS A 161 9.63 -7.57 -14.17
N CYS A 162 9.86 -6.76 -13.15
CA CYS A 162 9.75 -5.30 -13.26
C CYS A 162 11.07 -4.61 -13.61
N GLY A 163 12.22 -5.28 -13.42
CA GLY A 163 13.56 -4.68 -13.39
C GLY A 163 13.97 -4.25 -11.98
N THR A 164 15.26 -4.01 -11.80
CA THR A 164 15.86 -3.68 -10.51
C THR A 164 15.29 -2.41 -9.89
N MET A 165 15.14 -2.43 -8.57
CA MET A 165 14.75 -1.28 -7.76
C MET A 165 15.97 -0.82 -6.97
N PRO A 166 16.46 0.42 -7.18
CA PRO A 166 17.71 0.88 -6.58
C PRO A 166 17.65 0.95 -5.05
N ASN A 167 16.46 1.22 -4.52
CA ASN A 167 16.20 1.36 -3.10
C ASN A 167 15.12 0.38 -2.66
N TYR A 168 15.49 -0.74 -2.05
CA TYR A 168 14.52 -1.66 -1.48
C TYR A 168 14.96 -2.21 -0.13
N LYS A 169 13.97 -2.67 0.64
CA LYS A 169 14.16 -3.35 1.93
C LYS A 169 13.32 -4.62 1.96
N ILE A 170 13.82 -5.62 2.69
CA ILE A 170 13.07 -6.84 3.00
C ILE A 170 12.67 -6.76 4.46
N ILE A 171 11.36 -6.63 4.70
CA ILE A 171 10.79 -6.51 6.04
C ILE A 171 9.69 -7.58 6.17
N PRO A 172 9.97 -8.72 6.81
CA PRO A 172 8.97 -9.76 7.03
C PRO A 172 7.81 -9.27 7.90
N HIS A 173 6.64 -9.86 7.72
CA HIS A 173 5.54 -9.64 8.67
C HIS A 173 5.94 -10.17 10.05
N GLY A 174 5.64 -9.39 11.09
CA GLY A 174 5.70 -9.86 12.45
C GLY A 174 4.68 -10.97 12.71
N VAL A 175 5.06 -11.94 13.52
CA VAL A 175 4.16 -12.99 14.02
C VAL A 175 3.59 -12.51 15.35
N SER A 176 2.26 -12.64 15.53
CA SER A 176 1.63 -12.36 16.82
C SER A 176 2.05 -13.45 17.83
N ASN A 177 2.39 -13.05 19.05
CA ASN A 177 2.70 -13.98 20.13
C ASN A 177 1.46 -14.74 20.65
N ASN A 178 0.30 -14.57 20.02
CA ASN A 178 -0.98 -15.19 20.41
C ASN A 178 -1.30 -16.43 19.56
N PHE A 179 -0.30 -17.27 19.26
CA PHE A 179 -0.47 -18.62 18.72
C PHE A 179 -0.08 -19.63 19.78
#